data_37ac1cc6e850d48044437ad398321fda
#
_entry.id   37ac1cc6e850d48044437ad398321fda
#
_cell.length_a   1.000
_cell.length_b   1.000
_cell.length_c   1.000
_cell.angle_alpha   90.00
_cell.angle_beta   90.00
_cell.angle_gamma   90.00
#
_symmetry.space_group_name_H-M   'P 1'
#
loop_
_entity.id
_entity.type
_entity.pdbx_description
1 polymer ?
#
loop_
_entity_poly.entity_id
_entity_poly.type
_entity_poly.pdbx_seq_one_letter_code
_entity_poly.pdbx_strand_id
1 'polypeptide(L)'
;VYDAIVREMHYKTKYLGKPKLKGVGQEVTVYCIISHGLPETKLSDVSAKLEGNSNLLYSGIAAIVLIPTLLYFFVFGEDKVDSIAVLYMDVGSYNELNYLETITEDLIFDLTSSSQGLIKVSEPSEVRKYKDSDLTLEELADDLGVDYVFKSSVQPDDNGFIFRVRLFDSDASKDMFINKWFIEKNSLQSV
;
A
#
# COMPACT_ATOMS: atom_id res chain seq x y z
N VAL A 1 31.53 16.51 22.31
CA VAL A 1 31.55 15.26 23.11
C VAL A 1 32.68 14.36 22.60
N TYR A 2 32.75 14.00 21.31
CA TYR A 2 33.80 13.15 20.74
C TYR A 2 35.20 13.66 21.04
N ASP A 3 35.50 14.95 20.76
CA ASP A 3 36.80 15.58 21.00
C ASP A 3 37.22 15.59 22.47
N ALA A 4 36.27 15.62 23.39
CA ALA A 4 36.53 15.52 24.83
C ALA A 4 36.93 14.09 25.22
N ILE A 5 36.28 13.09 24.66
CA ILE A 5 36.56 11.67 24.94
C ILE A 5 37.91 11.23 24.34
N VAL A 6 38.25 11.68 23.13
CA VAL A 6 39.49 11.34 22.45
C VAL A 6 40.73 11.96 23.13
N ARG A 7 40.57 13.13 23.78
CA ARG A 7 41.65 13.74 24.53
C ARG A 7 42.03 12.98 25.82
N GLU A 8 41.11 12.21 26.34
CA GLU A 8 41.39 11.30 27.46
C GLU A 8 41.94 9.99 26.90
N MET A 9 43.25 9.81 26.98
CA MET A 9 44.06 8.71 26.38
C MET A 9 43.63 7.29 26.79
N HIS A 10 42.55 7.13 27.56
CA HIS A 10 42.08 5.85 28.08
C HIS A 10 40.94 5.23 27.27
N TYR A 11 40.34 5.95 26.34
CA TYR A 11 39.20 5.46 25.57
C TYR A 11 39.54 5.24 24.10
N LYS A 12 39.33 4.02 23.62
CA LYS A 12 39.37 3.72 22.19
C LYS A 12 37.95 3.82 21.61
N THR A 13 37.82 4.55 20.53
CA THR A 13 36.56 4.77 19.85
C THR A 13 36.57 4.18 18.45
N LYS A 14 35.42 3.69 17.98
CA LYS A 14 35.19 3.23 16.60
C LYS A 14 34.13 4.06 15.96
N TYR A 15 34.36 4.55 14.77
CA TYR A 15 33.38 5.28 13.95
C TYR A 15 32.29 4.33 13.45
N LEU A 16 31.02 4.66 13.68
CA LEU A 16 29.89 3.90 13.27
C LEU A 16 29.15 4.48 12.02
N GLY A 17 29.41 5.75 11.69
CA GLY A 17 28.79 6.41 10.56
C GLY A 17 28.04 7.68 10.93
N LYS A 18 27.23 8.17 9.98
CA LYS A 18 26.36 9.34 10.14
C LYS A 18 24.90 8.92 9.89
N PRO A 19 24.26 8.21 10.84
CA PRO A 19 22.87 7.81 10.67
C PRO A 19 21.94 9.01 10.78
N LYS A 20 20.81 8.95 10.08
CA LYS A 20 19.72 9.89 10.30
C LYS A 20 19.03 9.55 11.62
N LEU A 21 19.06 10.51 12.55
CA LEU A 21 18.44 10.35 13.87
C LEU A 21 17.08 11.05 13.89
N LYS A 22 16.05 10.39 14.41
CA LYS A 22 14.69 10.93 14.50
C LYS A 22 14.69 12.24 15.30
N GLY A 23 14.14 13.30 14.69
CA GLY A 23 14.05 14.63 15.31
C GLY A 23 15.33 15.46 15.31
N VAL A 24 16.38 15.02 14.60
CA VAL A 24 17.66 15.75 14.50
C VAL A 24 17.86 16.22 13.05
N GLY A 25 17.73 17.53 12.82
CA GLY A 25 17.88 18.13 11.50
C GLY A 25 19.32 18.28 10.98
N GLN A 26 20.34 17.90 11.78
CA GLN A 26 21.75 18.01 11.41
C GLN A 26 22.39 16.62 11.34
N GLU A 27 23.40 16.48 10.46
CA GLU A 27 24.20 15.26 10.41
C GLU A 27 24.97 15.07 11.71
N VAL A 28 24.71 13.97 12.41
CA VAL A 28 25.40 13.60 13.64
C VAL A 28 26.32 12.42 13.37
N THR A 29 27.60 12.62 13.66
CA THR A 29 28.58 11.54 13.59
C THR A 29 28.54 10.70 14.87
N VAL A 30 28.34 9.38 14.70
CA VAL A 30 28.22 8.43 15.84
C VAL A 30 29.47 7.58 15.96
N TYR A 31 29.92 7.46 17.17
CA TYR A 31 31.08 6.62 17.57
C TYR A 31 30.67 5.68 18.70
N CYS A 32 31.21 4.46 18.74
CA CYS A 32 31.15 3.62 19.94
C CYS A 32 32.49 3.60 20.69
N ILE A 33 32.41 3.39 21.97
CA ILE A 33 33.61 3.18 22.83
C ILE A 33 33.86 1.67 22.88
N ILE A 34 35.07 1.24 22.46
CA ILE A 34 35.46 -0.17 22.36
C ILE A 34 36.55 -0.56 23.39
N SER A 35 36.76 0.24 24.41
CA SER A 35 37.74 -0.01 25.48
C SER A 35 37.03 -0.42 26.78
N HIS A 36 37.81 -0.93 27.73
CA HIS A 36 37.33 -1.33 29.07
C HIS A 36 36.34 -2.50 29.09
N GLY A 37 36.46 -3.44 28.15
CA GLY A 37 35.60 -4.62 28.12
C GLY A 37 34.16 -4.36 27.69
N LEU A 38 33.87 -3.17 27.15
CA LEU A 38 32.56 -2.87 26.60
C LEU A 38 32.32 -3.64 25.28
N PRO A 39 31.15 -4.22 25.08
CA PRO A 39 30.83 -4.91 23.83
C PRO A 39 30.87 -3.93 22.66
N GLU A 40 31.35 -4.39 21.51
CA GLU A 40 31.32 -3.60 20.28
C GLU A 40 29.90 -3.43 19.79
N THR A 41 29.39 -2.21 19.81
CA THR A 41 28.05 -1.87 19.31
C THR A 41 28.10 -1.67 17.81
N LYS A 42 27.12 -2.25 17.10
CA LYS A 42 26.90 -2.03 15.67
C LYS A 42 25.86 -0.92 15.46
N LEU A 43 25.87 -0.28 14.29
CA LEU A 43 24.88 0.75 13.97
C LEU A 43 23.45 0.22 14.03
N SER A 44 23.23 -1.05 13.68
CA SER A 44 21.94 -1.75 13.81
C SER A 44 21.40 -1.79 15.25
N ASP A 45 22.28 -1.76 16.24
CA ASP A 45 21.91 -1.86 17.66
C ASP A 45 21.45 -0.50 18.23
N VAL A 46 21.60 0.58 17.45
CA VAL A 46 21.17 1.95 17.78
C VAL A 46 19.78 2.26 17.23
N SER A 47 19.05 1.24 16.75
CA SER A 47 17.80 1.33 16.01
C SER A 47 16.69 2.16 16.67
N ALA A 48 16.64 2.22 18.00
CA ALA A 48 15.60 2.97 18.72
C ALA A 48 15.66 4.50 18.53
N LYS A 49 16.76 5.04 17.98
CA LYS A 49 16.97 6.48 17.72
C LYS A 49 17.18 6.81 16.25
N LEU A 50 17.16 5.81 15.38
CA LEU A 50 17.24 6.01 13.94
C LEU A 50 15.88 6.41 13.41
N GLU A 51 15.83 7.31 12.43
CA GLU A 51 14.63 7.46 11.62
C GLU A 51 14.38 6.12 10.93
N GLY A 52 13.22 5.52 11.20
CA GLY A 52 12.77 4.34 10.48
C GLY A 52 12.78 4.65 8.99
N ASN A 53 13.45 3.81 8.21
CA ASN A 53 13.43 3.93 6.77
C ASN A 53 11.96 3.81 6.34
N SER A 54 11.38 4.88 5.81
CA SER A 54 9.99 4.99 5.37
C SER A 54 9.65 4.07 4.18
N ASN A 55 10.51 3.08 3.86
CA ASN A 55 10.29 2.11 2.80
C ASN A 55 9.06 1.20 3.05
N LEU A 56 8.55 1.15 4.30
CA LEU A 56 7.29 0.47 4.61
C LEU A 56 6.04 1.27 4.20
N LEU A 57 6.15 2.60 4.10
CA LEU A 57 5.07 3.44 3.56
C LEU A 57 4.85 3.21 2.05
N TYR A 58 5.92 2.88 1.33
CA TYR A 58 5.83 2.56 -0.10
C TYR A 58 5.21 1.18 -0.37
N SER A 59 5.18 0.26 0.60
CA SER A 59 4.58 -1.07 0.39
C SER A 59 3.05 -1.02 0.35
N GLY A 60 2.41 -0.15 1.13
CA GLY A 60 0.96 0.07 1.08
C GLY A 60 0.54 0.84 -0.18
N ILE A 61 1.28 1.90 -0.51
CA ILE A 61 1.06 2.69 -1.74
C ILE A 61 1.45 1.87 -2.98
N ALA A 62 2.51 1.05 -2.91
CA ALA A 62 2.89 0.14 -3.99
C ALA A 62 1.80 -0.90 -4.30
N ALA A 63 1.05 -1.38 -3.31
CA ALA A 63 -0.09 -2.27 -3.55
C ALA A 63 -1.21 -1.56 -4.32
N ILE A 64 -1.48 -0.30 -4.00
CA ILE A 64 -2.49 0.52 -4.68
C ILE A 64 -2.07 0.87 -6.12
N VAL A 65 -0.77 1.05 -6.37
CA VAL A 65 -0.21 1.33 -7.71
C VAL A 65 0.01 0.04 -8.51
N LEU A 66 0.35 -1.09 -7.86
CA LEU A 66 0.56 -2.37 -8.54
C LEU A 66 -0.75 -3.00 -9.04
N ILE A 67 -1.89 -2.72 -8.42
CA ILE A 67 -3.19 -3.23 -8.87
C ILE A 67 -3.53 -2.71 -10.28
N PRO A 68 -3.48 -1.40 -10.59
CA PRO A 68 -3.70 -0.92 -11.95
C PRO A 68 -2.66 -1.45 -12.95
N THR A 69 -1.41 -1.59 -12.53
CA THR A 69 -0.34 -2.09 -13.41
C THR A 69 -0.50 -3.58 -13.73
N LEU A 70 -0.92 -4.39 -12.76
CA LEU A 70 -1.27 -5.80 -12.97
C LEU A 70 -2.52 -5.96 -13.84
N LEU A 71 -3.56 -5.16 -13.61
CA LEU A 71 -4.74 -5.08 -14.46
C LEU A 71 -4.35 -4.72 -15.90
N TYR A 72 -3.46 -3.74 -16.08
CA TYR A 72 -2.96 -3.34 -17.39
C TYR A 72 -2.28 -4.51 -18.14
N PHE A 73 -1.44 -5.29 -17.49
CA PHE A 73 -0.73 -6.42 -18.13
C PHE A 73 -1.61 -7.64 -18.43
N PHE A 74 -2.69 -7.86 -17.68
CA PHE A 74 -3.58 -9.02 -17.90
C PHE A 74 -4.67 -8.79 -18.95
N VAL A 75 -5.06 -7.53 -19.19
CA VAL A 75 -6.17 -7.18 -20.10
C VAL A 75 -5.72 -6.97 -21.54
N PHE A 76 -4.42 -6.74 -21.81
CA PHE A 76 -3.90 -6.39 -23.13
C PHE A 76 -3.55 -7.58 -24.05
N GLY A 77 -4.39 -8.58 -24.08
CA GLY A 77 -4.12 -9.74 -24.94
C GLY A 77 -5.13 -9.96 -26.07
N GLU A 78 -5.56 -8.94 -26.79
CA GLU A 78 -6.16 -9.02 -28.15
C GLU A 78 -7.01 -7.79 -28.48
N ASP A 79 -7.17 -7.42 -29.76
CA ASP A 79 -7.71 -6.18 -30.34
C ASP A 79 -9.18 -5.78 -29.96
N LYS A 80 -9.76 -6.35 -28.92
CA LYS A 80 -11.09 -5.97 -28.39
C LYS A 80 -10.89 -4.91 -27.31
N VAL A 81 -11.60 -3.80 -27.43
CA VAL A 81 -11.62 -2.80 -26.34
C VAL A 81 -12.42 -3.38 -25.18
N ASP A 82 -11.69 -3.96 -24.24
CA ASP A 82 -12.27 -4.53 -23.03
C ASP A 82 -12.88 -3.44 -22.14
N SER A 83 -13.89 -3.81 -21.39
CA SER A 83 -14.59 -2.91 -20.47
C SER A 83 -14.50 -3.41 -19.04
N ILE A 84 -14.33 -2.49 -18.09
CA ILE A 84 -14.20 -2.81 -16.67
C ILE A 84 -15.06 -1.90 -15.80
N ALA A 85 -15.72 -2.47 -14.82
CA ALA A 85 -16.35 -1.75 -13.73
C ALA A 85 -15.55 -1.93 -12.44
N VAL A 86 -15.22 -0.82 -11.78
CA VAL A 86 -14.60 -0.80 -10.47
C VAL A 86 -15.67 -0.50 -9.44
N LEU A 87 -16.07 -1.50 -8.65
CA LEU A 87 -17.10 -1.35 -7.62
C LEU A 87 -16.56 -0.57 -6.42
N TYR A 88 -17.46 0.19 -5.77
CA TYR A 88 -17.12 0.84 -4.50
C TYR A 88 -16.61 -0.17 -3.49
N MET A 89 -15.57 0.21 -2.75
CA MET A 89 -14.96 -0.64 -1.75
C MET A 89 -15.97 -0.97 -0.65
N ASP A 90 -16.16 -2.26 -0.40
CA ASP A 90 -17.00 -2.73 0.70
C ASP A 90 -16.24 -2.58 2.02
N VAL A 91 -16.70 -1.66 2.84
CA VAL A 91 -16.15 -1.37 4.17
C VAL A 91 -17.03 -1.93 5.30
N GLY A 92 -18.08 -2.66 4.95
CA GLY A 92 -19.05 -3.19 5.91
C GLY A 92 -19.71 -2.08 6.74
N SER A 93 -19.93 -2.33 8.02
CA SER A 93 -20.59 -1.38 8.93
C SER A 93 -19.64 -0.33 9.57
N TYR A 94 -18.41 -0.19 9.05
CA TYR A 94 -17.37 0.67 9.66
C TYR A 94 -17.37 2.06 9.03
N ASN A 95 -18.21 2.95 9.56
CA ASN A 95 -18.32 4.34 9.10
C ASN A 95 -17.00 5.13 9.14
N GLU A 96 -16.07 4.73 9.98
CA GLU A 96 -14.73 5.34 10.06
C GLU A 96 -13.90 5.12 8.78
N LEU A 97 -14.27 4.14 7.97
CA LEU A 97 -13.58 3.79 6.72
C LEU A 97 -14.26 4.37 5.46
N ASN A 98 -15.30 5.17 5.61
CA ASN A 98 -16.04 5.75 4.47
C ASN A 98 -15.15 6.61 3.55
N TYR A 99 -14.03 7.15 4.05
CA TYR A 99 -13.06 7.85 3.21
C TYR A 99 -12.43 6.94 2.12
N LEU A 100 -12.45 5.61 2.31
CA LEU A 100 -11.95 4.65 1.32
C LEU A 100 -12.82 4.60 0.06
N GLU A 101 -14.04 5.15 0.08
CA GLU A 101 -14.87 5.29 -1.11
C GLU A 101 -14.23 6.25 -2.11
N THR A 102 -13.57 7.30 -1.64
CA THR A 102 -12.83 8.25 -2.48
C THR A 102 -11.71 7.55 -3.25
N ILE A 103 -11.07 6.54 -2.65
CA ILE A 103 -10.04 5.73 -3.31
C ILE A 103 -10.60 5.01 -4.54
N THR A 104 -11.86 4.58 -4.49
CA THR A 104 -12.50 3.96 -5.66
C THR A 104 -12.66 4.95 -6.81
N GLU A 105 -13.07 6.18 -6.54
CA GLU A 105 -13.20 7.23 -7.54
C GLU A 105 -11.83 7.63 -8.13
N ASP A 106 -10.81 7.75 -7.29
CA ASP A 106 -9.43 7.99 -7.71
C ASP A 106 -8.92 6.84 -8.60
N LEU A 107 -9.19 5.59 -8.24
CA LEU A 107 -8.80 4.42 -9.02
C LEU A 107 -9.51 4.40 -10.40
N ILE A 108 -10.79 4.73 -10.47
CA ILE A 108 -11.53 4.86 -11.73
C ILE A 108 -10.89 5.95 -12.60
N PHE A 109 -10.57 7.11 -12.00
CA PHE A 109 -9.93 8.22 -12.70
C PHE A 109 -8.56 7.83 -13.25
N ASP A 110 -7.74 7.17 -12.43
CA ASP A 110 -6.39 6.73 -12.79
C ASP A 110 -6.43 5.67 -13.91
N LEU A 111 -7.33 4.69 -13.81
CA LEU A 111 -7.54 3.68 -14.85
C LEU A 111 -7.99 4.32 -16.16
N THR A 112 -8.96 5.23 -16.11
CA THR A 112 -9.47 5.94 -17.29
C THR A 112 -8.36 6.75 -17.96
N SER A 113 -7.57 7.48 -17.16
CA SER A 113 -6.49 8.33 -17.65
C SER A 113 -5.32 7.51 -18.21
N SER A 114 -4.98 6.42 -17.54
CA SER A 114 -3.83 5.58 -17.91
C SER A 114 -4.11 4.67 -19.09
N SER A 115 -5.36 4.25 -19.27
CA SER A 115 -5.77 3.33 -20.35
C SER A 115 -5.68 3.95 -21.74
N GLN A 116 -5.67 5.27 -21.85
CA GLN A 116 -5.65 5.99 -23.12
C GLN A 116 -6.75 5.52 -24.12
N GLY A 117 -7.88 5.04 -23.59
CA GLY A 117 -8.99 4.51 -24.40
C GLY A 117 -8.83 3.05 -24.84
N LEU A 118 -7.80 2.34 -24.39
CA LEU A 118 -7.62 0.90 -24.63
C LEU A 118 -8.52 0.04 -23.74
N ILE A 119 -9.01 0.60 -22.63
CA ILE A 119 -10.02 -0.01 -21.76
C ILE A 119 -11.14 1.00 -21.56
N LYS A 120 -12.37 0.55 -21.66
CA LYS A 120 -13.54 1.33 -21.28
C LYS A 120 -13.80 1.12 -19.78
N VAL A 121 -13.65 2.15 -18.98
CA VAL A 121 -13.92 2.10 -17.53
C VAL A 121 -15.32 2.68 -17.28
N SER A 122 -16.15 1.98 -16.49
CA SER A 122 -17.47 2.49 -16.09
C SER A 122 -17.33 3.73 -15.20
N GLU A 123 -18.21 4.72 -15.41
CA GLU A 123 -18.20 5.95 -14.63
C GLU A 123 -18.63 5.71 -13.17
N PRO A 124 -18.13 6.51 -12.21
CA PRO A 124 -18.52 6.41 -10.79
C PRO A 124 -20.03 6.49 -10.58
N SER A 125 -20.73 7.29 -11.39
CA SER A 125 -22.19 7.45 -11.34
C SER A 125 -22.96 6.17 -11.72
N GLU A 126 -22.40 5.37 -12.62
CA GLU A 126 -22.98 4.09 -13.06
C GLU A 126 -22.80 3.03 -11.98
N VAL A 127 -21.61 2.97 -11.40
CA VAL A 127 -21.24 1.95 -10.40
C VAL A 127 -21.88 2.24 -9.03
N ARG A 128 -22.09 3.52 -8.69
CA ARG A 128 -22.65 3.93 -7.40
C ARG A 128 -24.03 3.34 -7.10
N LYS A 129 -24.82 3.02 -8.14
CA LYS A 129 -26.14 2.40 -7.99
C LYS A 129 -26.08 1.01 -7.34
N TYR A 130 -24.94 0.36 -7.49
CA TYR A 130 -24.70 -1.01 -7.02
C TYR A 130 -23.92 -1.07 -5.70
N LYS A 131 -23.66 0.10 -5.10
CA LYS A 131 -23.13 0.14 -3.76
C LYS A 131 -24.15 -0.52 -2.82
N ASP A 132 -23.67 -1.44 -1.99
CA ASP A 132 -24.48 -2.24 -1.06
C ASP A 132 -25.51 -3.16 -1.75
N SER A 133 -25.31 -3.46 -3.03
CA SER A 133 -26.15 -4.40 -3.78
C SER A 133 -25.81 -5.86 -3.40
N ASP A 134 -26.83 -6.70 -3.26
CA ASP A 134 -26.71 -8.15 -3.05
C ASP A 134 -26.51 -8.95 -4.35
N LEU A 135 -26.38 -8.27 -5.49
CA LEU A 135 -26.17 -8.92 -6.78
C LEU A 135 -24.84 -9.65 -6.84
N THR A 136 -24.79 -10.75 -7.57
CA THR A 136 -23.57 -11.46 -7.89
C THR A 136 -22.67 -10.64 -8.83
N LEU A 137 -21.38 -10.96 -8.92
CA LEU A 137 -20.48 -10.26 -9.85
C LEU A 137 -20.87 -10.48 -11.31
N GLU A 138 -21.46 -11.62 -11.63
CA GLU A 138 -21.99 -11.94 -12.95
C GLU A 138 -23.19 -11.04 -13.30
N GLU A 139 -24.18 -10.93 -12.40
CA GLU A 139 -25.32 -10.04 -12.58
C GLU A 139 -24.91 -8.57 -12.70
N LEU A 140 -23.90 -8.16 -11.90
CA LEU A 140 -23.34 -6.79 -11.97
C LEU A 140 -22.63 -6.53 -13.30
N ALA A 141 -21.89 -7.51 -13.82
CA ALA A 141 -21.24 -7.40 -15.11
C ALA A 141 -22.26 -7.26 -16.25
N ASP A 142 -23.33 -8.07 -16.21
CA ASP A 142 -24.42 -8.04 -17.19
C ASP A 142 -25.16 -6.70 -17.15
N ASP A 143 -25.53 -6.22 -15.96
CA ASP A 143 -26.27 -4.97 -15.79
C ASP A 143 -25.44 -3.74 -16.21
N LEU A 144 -24.13 -3.76 -15.97
CA LEU A 144 -23.20 -2.70 -16.37
C LEU A 144 -22.73 -2.84 -17.83
N GLY A 145 -22.91 -4.02 -18.43
CA GLY A 145 -22.44 -4.33 -19.78
C GLY A 145 -20.92 -4.28 -19.90
N VAL A 146 -20.22 -4.87 -18.93
CA VAL A 146 -18.75 -4.88 -18.85
C VAL A 146 -18.19 -6.29 -18.90
N ASP A 147 -16.99 -6.40 -19.48
CA ASP A 147 -16.26 -7.68 -19.57
C ASP A 147 -15.64 -8.06 -18.23
N TYR A 148 -15.23 -7.08 -17.40
CA TYR A 148 -14.58 -7.30 -16.12
C TYR A 148 -15.22 -6.51 -14.99
N VAL A 149 -15.27 -7.13 -13.79
CA VAL A 149 -15.69 -6.47 -12.56
C VAL A 149 -14.59 -6.56 -11.51
N PHE A 150 -14.13 -5.40 -11.06
CA PHE A 150 -13.19 -5.31 -9.94
C PHE A 150 -13.94 -5.01 -8.65
N LYS A 151 -13.82 -5.89 -7.66
CA LYS A 151 -14.40 -5.74 -6.32
C LYS A 151 -13.30 -5.74 -5.27
N SER A 152 -13.36 -4.78 -4.36
CA SER A 152 -12.49 -4.71 -3.19
C SER A 152 -13.29 -4.64 -1.90
N SER A 153 -12.72 -5.13 -0.80
CA SER A 153 -13.30 -5.03 0.53
C SER A 153 -12.24 -4.88 1.61
N VAL A 154 -12.59 -4.17 2.67
CA VAL A 154 -11.79 -4.04 3.88
C VAL A 154 -12.58 -4.54 5.07
N GLN A 155 -12.00 -5.43 5.85
CA GLN A 155 -12.59 -5.92 7.09
C GLN A 155 -11.59 -5.74 8.21
N PRO A 156 -12.00 -5.20 9.38
CA PRO A 156 -11.14 -5.13 10.53
C PRO A 156 -10.85 -6.53 11.06
N ASP A 157 -9.68 -6.64 11.66
CA ASP A 157 -9.18 -7.77 12.39
C ASP A 157 -8.61 -7.27 13.72
N ASP A 158 -8.32 -8.16 14.67
CA ASP A 158 -7.88 -7.78 16.03
C ASP A 158 -6.69 -6.81 16.04
N ASN A 159 -5.74 -7.00 15.14
CA ASN A 159 -4.50 -6.23 15.08
C ASN A 159 -4.38 -5.32 13.83
N GLY A 160 -5.42 -5.26 12.98
CA GLY A 160 -5.32 -4.50 11.73
C GLY A 160 -6.55 -4.63 10.84
N PHE A 161 -6.30 -4.72 9.56
CA PHE A 161 -7.33 -4.82 8.54
C PHE A 161 -6.99 -5.91 7.53
N ILE A 162 -7.98 -6.64 7.08
CA ILE A 162 -7.87 -7.57 5.97
C ILE A 162 -8.43 -6.88 4.73
N PHE A 163 -7.55 -6.60 3.77
CA PHE A 163 -7.91 -6.08 2.46
C PHE A 163 -8.02 -7.23 1.46
N ARG A 164 -9.12 -7.31 0.73
CA ARG A 164 -9.36 -8.30 -0.31
C ARG A 164 -9.67 -7.64 -1.63
N VAL A 165 -9.21 -8.25 -2.71
CA VAL A 165 -9.56 -7.87 -4.08
C VAL A 165 -9.95 -9.07 -4.90
N ARG A 166 -10.86 -8.86 -5.85
CA ARG A 166 -11.28 -9.82 -6.86
C ARG A 166 -11.39 -9.10 -8.20
N LEU A 167 -10.88 -9.73 -9.24
CA LEU A 167 -11.14 -9.37 -10.62
C LEU A 167 -11.92 -10.53 -11.26
N PHE A 168 -13.16 -10.27 -11.61
CA PHE A 168 -14.06 -11.23 -12.22
C PHE A 168 -14.11 -11.00 -13.73
N ASP A 169 -14.03 -12.09 -14.49
CA ASP A 169 -14.20 -12.14 -15.93
C ASP A 169 -15.63 -12.65 -16.24
N SER A 170 -16.43 -11.81 -16.87
CA SER A 170 -17.82 -12.12 -17.19
C SER A 170 -17.93 -13.18 -18.28
N ASP A 171 -17.12 -13.10 -19.34
CA ASP A 171 -17.16 -14.04 -20.45
C ASP A 171 -16.79 -15.47 -19.99
N ALA A 172 -15.84 -15.57 -19.08
CA ALA A 172 -15.40 -16.85 -18.52
C ALA A 172 -16.18 -17.28 -17.26
N SER A 173 -17.06 -16.42 -16.72
CA SER A 173 -17.80 -16.59 -15.45
C SER A 173 -16.90 -17.06 -14.31
N LYS A 174 -15.73 -16.46 -14.16
CA LYS A 174 -14.74 -16.83 -13.15
C LYS A 174 -13.88 -15.67 -12.65
N ASP A 175 -13.32 -15.84 -11.47
CA ASP A 175 -12.29 -14.93 -10.97
C ASP A 175 -10.98 -15.14 -11.72
N MET A 176 -10.47 -14.10 -12.36
CA MET A 176 -9.12 -14.07 -12.93
C MET A 176 -8.07 -13.85 -11.86
N PHE A 177 -8.41 -13.07 -10.86
CA PHE A 177 -7.50 -12.72 -9.78
C PHE A 177 -8.25 -12.59 -8.47
N ILE A 178 -7.72 -13.24 -7.43
CA ILE A 178 -8.15 -13.08 -6.04
C ILE A 178 -6.90 -12.92 -5.19
N ASN A 179 -6.89 -11.92 -4.34
CA ASN A 179 -5.82 -11.78 -3.35
C ASN A 179 -6.35 -11.14 -2.06
N LYS A 180 -5.60 -11.35 -0.97
CA LYS A 180 -5.84 -10.72 0.31
C LYS A 180 -4.53 -10.32 0.98
N TRP A 181 -4.54 -9.18 1.65
CA TRP A 181 -3.42 -8.69 2.44
C TRP A 181 -3.89 -8.36 3.84
N PHE A 182 -3.00 -8.54 4.80
CA PHE A 182 -3.19 -8.04 6.15
C PHE A 182 -2.39 -6.75 6.32
N ILE A 183 -3.04 -5.71 6.83
CA ILE A 183 -2.46 -4.39 7.07
C ILE A 183 -2.52 -4.14 8.57
N GLU A 184 -1.36 -4.05 9.22
CA GLU A 184 -1.29 -3.80 10.66
C GLU A 184 -1.78 -2.39 11.02
N LYS A 185 -2.53 -2.26 12.09
CA LYS A 185 -3.10 -0.99 12.58
C LYS A 185 -2.02 0.07 12.85
N ASN A 186 -0.84 -0.35 13.32
CA ASN A 186 0.28 0.54 13.61
C ASN A 186 0.93 1.15 12.35
N SER A 187 0.74 0.54 11.18
CA SER A 187 1.26 1.08 9.92
C SER A 187 0.46 2.27 9.39
N LEU A 188 -0.79 2.44 9.85
CA LEU A 188 -1.69 3.54 9.46
C LEU A 188 -1.54 4.79 10.36
N GLN A 189 -0.91 4.68 11.53
CA GLN A 189 -0.71 5.79 12.46
C GLN A 189 0.54 6.62 12.21
N SER A 190 1.32 6.30 11.17
CA SER A 190 2.58 6.98 10.84
C SER A 190 2.47 7.97 9.66
N VAL A 191 1.25 8.47 9.38
CA VAL A 191 1.00 9.52 8.37
C VAL A 191 0.71 10.84 9.05
#